data_f90a8ae75560e98ddf228962579ef3d1
#
_entry.id   f90a8ae75560e98ddf228962579ef3d1
#
_cell.length_a   1.000
_cell.length_b   1.000
_cell.length_c   1.000
_cell.angle_alpha   90.00
_cell.angle_beta   90.00
_cell.angle_gamma   90.00
#
_symmetry.space_group_name_H-M   'P 1'
#
loop_
_entity.id
_entity.type
_entity.pdbx_description
1 polymer ?
#
loop_
_entity_poly.entity_id
_entity_poly.type
_entity_poly.pdbx_seq_one_letter_code
_entity_poly.pdbx_strand_id
1 'polypeptide(L)'
;VIVTIAAFILTACNGQNPSQAPTAESSIQSEPAQSEPSNVPTQEMVATLEVEVPANLTKSDAQGAVTMKITPTNLENPGDAVIFEVLIDTHSVDLSMDLAQLAVLSTDTGKTVQATLWDAPRGGHHVEGKLSFPSTKDGSALLDGAKSVTITITNLDAPSREFTWSISG
;
A
#
# COMPACT_ATOMS: atom_id res chain seq x y z
N VAL A 1 6.90 -1.43 -54.56
CA VAL A 1 5.51 -1.13 -54.92
C VAL A 1 4.74 -2.45 -54.96
N ILE A 2 3.97 -2.80 -53.99
CA ILE A 2 2.71 -3.58 -54.11
C ILE A 2 1.97 -3.36 -52.77
N VAL A 3 0.85 -2.66 -52.87
CA VAL A 3 -0.17 -2.45 -51.87
C VAL A 3 -1.10 -3.67 -51.91
N THR A 4 -1.33 -4.32 -50.78
CA THR A 4 -2.40 -5.30 -50.68
C THR A 4 -3.32 -4.92 -49.52
N ILE A 5 -4.48 -4.41 -49.85
CA ILE A 5 -5.63 -4.13 -49.00
C ILE A 5 -6.37 -5.45 -48.80
N ALA A 6 -6.57 -5.88 -47.58
CA ALA A 6 -7.51 -6.95 -47.26
C ALA A 6 -8.57 -6.39 -46.30
N ALA A 7 -9.76 -6.21 -46.82
CA ALA A 7 -11.00 -5.95 -46.09
C ALA A 7 -11.53 -7.27 -45.50
N PHE A 8 -11.89 -7.28 -44.20
CA PHE A 8 -12.72 -8.35 -43.65
C PHE A 8 -13.96 -7.80 -42.96
N ILE A 9 -15.00 -8.45 -43.27
CA ILE A 9 -16.42 -8.19 -43.19
C ILE A 9 -16.94 -8.36 -41.76
N LEU A 10 -17.87 -7.47 -41.38
CA LEU A 10 -18.73 -7.57 -40.19
C LEU A 10 -19.64 -8.81 -40.27
N THR A 11 -19.77 -9.52 -39.17
CA THR A 11 -20.93 -10.36 -38.92
C THR A 11 -21.53 -10.03 -37.58
N ALA A 12 -22.68 -9.39 -37.60
CA ALA A 12 -23.57 -9.17 -36.48
C ALA A 12 -24.36 -10.45 -36.22
N CYS A 13 -24.42 -10.89 -34.98
CA CYS A 13 -25.44 -11.81 -34.48
C CYS A 13 -26.18 -11.19 -33.33
N ASN A 14 -27.41 -10.83 -33.63
CA ASN A 14 -28.47 -10.41 -32.73
C ASN A 14 -29.05 -11.66 -32.05
N GLY A 15 -29.20 -11.59 -30.71
CA GLY A 15 -29.84 -12.61 -29.91
C GLY A 15 -30.62 -12.00 -28.77
N GLN A 16 -31.84 -11.58 -29.06
CA GLN A 16 -32.86 -11.26 -28.06
C GLN A 16 -33.33 -12.52 -27.36
N ASN A 17 -33.57 -12.48 -26.06
CA ASN A 17 -34.59 -13.32 -25.46
C ASN A 17 -35.24 -12.61 -24.25
N PRO A 18 -36.57 -12.65 -24.14
CA PRO A 18 -37.36 -11.89 -23.20
C PRO A 18 -37.74 -12.69 -21.94
N SER A 19 -37.91 -11.93 -20.87
CA SER A 19 -38.97 -12.02 -19.85
C SER A 19 -39.50 -13.39 -19.43
N GLN A 20 -39.49 -13.60 -18.13
CA GLN A 20 -40.65 -14.00 -17.33
C GLN A 20 -40.39 -13.90 -15.84
N ALA A 21 -41.16 -13.06 -15.17
CA ALA A 21 -41.47 -13.17 -13.76
C ALA A 21 -42.62 -14.19 -13.58
N PRO A 22 -42.75 -14.79 -12.40
CA PRO A 22 -44.03 -14.78 -11.73
C PRO A 22 -43.98 -14.35 -10.26
N THR A 23 -44.94 -13.55 -9.96
CA THR A 23 -45.53 -13.20 -8.66
C THR A 23 -46.25 -14.40 -8.03
N ALA A 24 -46.17 -14.53 -6.72
CA ALA A 24 -47.22 -15.00 -5.76
C ALA A 24 -46.58 -15.08 -4.37
N GLU A 25 -46.89 -14.21 -3.50
CA GLU A 25 -47.95 -14.16 -2.46
C GLU A 25 -47.87 -15.19 -1.34
N SER A 26 -47.61 -14.59 -0.14
CA SER A 26 -48.32 -14.80 1.13
C SER A 26 -48.28 -16.14 1.84
N SER A 27 -47.72 -16.15 3.03
CA SER A 27 -48.47 -16.55 4.25
C SER A 27 -47.70 -16.22 5.51
N ILE A 28 -48.33 -15.44 6.34
CA ILE A 28 -48.02 -15.13 7.73
C ILE A 28 -48.32 -16.37 8.56
N GLN A 29 -47.40 -16.79 9.42
CA GLN A 29 -47.79 -17.56 10.62
C GLN A 29 -46.84 -17.25 11.77
N SER A 30 -47.41 -16.70 12.80
CA SER A 30 -46.81 -16.28 14.06
C SER A 30 -46.65 -17.44 15.03
N GLU A 31 -45.54 -17.39 15.79
CA GLU A 31 -45.36 -17.73 17.23
C GLU A 31 -45.40 -19.23 17.69
N PRO A 32 -44.76 -19.58 18.83
CA PRO A 32 -44.09 -18.79 19.87
C PRO A 32 -42.65 -19.22 20.29
N ALA A 33 -42.09 -18.34 21.11
CA ALA A 33 -40.84 -18.39 21.85
C ALA A 33 -40.48 -19.72 22.53
N GLN A 34 -39.20 -20.07 22.43
CA GLN A 34 -38.51 -20.85 23.45
C GLN A 34 -37.10 -20.32 23.64
N SER A 35 -36.88 -19.76 24.82
CA SER A 35 -35.60 -19.26 25.29
C SER A 35 -34.74 -20.44 25.71
N GLU A 36 -33.59 -20.63 25.05
CA GLU A 36 -32.49 -21.41 25.61
C GLU A 36 -31.24 -20.54 25.69
N PRO A 37 -30.45 -20.63 26.79
CA PRO A 37 -29.28 -19.78 26.97
C PRO A 37 -28.13 -20.25 26.08
N SER A 38 -27.87 -19.51 25.02
CA SER A 38 -26.64 -19.69 24.23
C SER A 38 -25.44 -19.25 25.05
N ASN A 39 -24.66 -20.22 25.43
CA ASN A 39 -23.27 -20.06 25.85
C ASN A 39 -22.49 -19.39 24.71
N VAL A 40 -22.27 -18.10 24.86
CA VAL A 40 -21.33 -17.36 24.00
C VAL A 40 -19.93 -17.68 24.52
N PRO A 41 -19.04 -18.35 23.76
CA PRO A 41 -17.65 -18.38 24.13
C PRO A 41 -17.11 -16.95 24.06
N THR A 42 -16.68 -16.44 25.19
CA THR A 42 -15.88 -15.22 25.29
C THR A 42 -14.65 -15.41 24.40
N GLN A 43 -14.67 -14.86 23.22
CA GLN A 43 -13.45 -14.68 22.44
C GLN A 43 -12.64 -13.63 23.17
N GLU A 44 -11.57 -14.08 23.77
CA GLU A 44 -10.47 -13.22 24.21
C GLU A 44 -10.05 -12.39 23.00
N MET A 45 -10.45 -11.11 23.00
CA MET A 45 -9.92 -10.14 22.07
C MET A 45 -8.44 -10.00 22.41
N VAL A 46 -7.60 -10.65 21.63
CA VAL A 46 -6.18 -10.33 21.57
C VAL A 46 -6.13 -8.89 21.07
N ALA A 47 -5.98 -7.95 21.97
CA ALA A 47 -5.70 -6.56 21.61
C ALA A 47 -4.35 -6.55 20.90
N THR A 48 -4.39 -6.53 19.58
CA THR A 48 -3.25 -6.11 18.78
C THR A 48 -2.97 -4.68 19.23
N LEU A 49 -1.86 -4.47 19.91
CA LEU A 49 -1.35 -3.14 20.22
C LEU A 49 -0.99 -2.51 18.88
N GLU A 50 -1.94 -1.82 18.29
CA GLU A 50 -1.72 -0.89 17.22
C GLU A 50 -0.89 0.24 17.83
N VAL A 51 0.40 0.26 17.53
CA VAL A 51 1.29 1.37 17.91
C VAL A 51 0.79 2.57 17.13
N GLU A 52 0.05 3.47 17.79
CA GLU A 52 -0.34 4.74 17.19
C GLU A 52 0.93 5.54 16.87
N VAL A 53 1.36 5.49 15.62
CA VAL A 53 2.43 6.35 15.12
C VAL A 53 1.88 7.78 15.10
N PRO A 54 2.56 8.76 15.73
CA PRO A 54 2.08 10.14 15.74
C PRO A 54 1.83 10.64 14.32
N ALA A 55 0.63 11.15 14.04
CA ALA A 55 0.20 11.63 12.73
C ALA A 55 1.11 12.73 12.13
N ASN A 56 1.92 13.40 12.96
CA ASN A 56 2.89 14.41 12.56
C ASN A 56 4.13 13.84 11.85
N LEU A 57 4.37 12.51 11.93
CA LEU A 57 5.50 11.85 11.26
C LEU A 57 5.17 11.42 9.83
N THR A 58 3.90 11.37 9.46
CA THR A 58 3.50 11.05 8.09
C THR A 58 3.83 12.19 7.14
N LYS A 59 4.56 11.89 6.08
CA LYS A 59 4.84 12.80 4.96
C LYS A 59 4.02 12.37 3.75
N SER A 60 3.51 13.34 3.00
CA SER A 60 2.71 13.09 1.80
C SER A 60 3.31 13.84 0.62
N ASP A 61 3.29 13.21 -0.54
CA ASP A 61 3.71 13.76 -1.82
C ASP A 61 2.70 13.33 -2.89
N ALA A 62 2.28 14.26 -3.73
CA ALA A 62 1.39 14.02 -4.86
C ALA A 62 2.03 14.61 -6.11
N GLN A 63 2.53 13.74 -6.98
CA GLN A 63 3.13 14.11 -8.26
C GLN A 63 2.59 13.18 -9.35
N GLY A 64 2.37 13.70 -10.56
CA GLY A 64 1.76 12.94 -11.63
C GLY A 64 0.39 12.40 -11.23
N ALA A 65 0.12 11.14 -11.50
CA ALA A 65 -1.09 10.43 -11.14
C ALA A 65 -0.95 9.60 -9.85
N VAL A 66 0.16 9.73 -9.12
CA VAL A 66 0.47 8.96 -7.91
C VAL A 66 0.55 9.87 -6.69
N THR A 67 -0.18 9.50 -5.64
CA THR A 67 -0.04 10.07 -4.29
C THR A 67 0.64 9.05 -3.40
N MET A 68 1.65 9.48 -2.65
CA MET A 68 2.35 8.66 -1.67
C MET A 68 2.23 9.26 -0.26
N LYS A 69 2.11 8.38 0.73
CA LYS A 69 2.26 8.73 2.15
C LYS A 69 3.28 7.80 2.76
N ILE A 70 4.23 8.34 3.50
CA ILE A 70 5.28 7.58 4.16
C ILE A 70 5.35 7.97 5.62
N THR A 71 5.39 6.96 6.49
CA THR A 71 5.42 7.12 7.94
C THR A 71 6.55 6.26 8.50
N PRO A 72 7.54 6.83 9.20
CA PRO A 72 8.56 6.04 9.89
C PRO A 72 7.96 5.30 11.08
N THR A 73 8.38 4.05 11.31
CA THR A 73 7.84 3.24 12.41
C THR A 73 8.84 3.07 13.57
N ASN A 74 10.15 3.20 13.32
CA ASN A 74 11.17 2.84 14.30
C ASN A 74 12.45 3.68 14.23
N LEU A 75 12.39 4.95 13.81
CA LEU A 75 13.59 5.81 13.69
C LEU A 75 14.38 5.97 15.01
N GLU A 76 13.69 5.94 16.16
CA GLU A 76 14.34 6.08 17.47
C GLU A 76 15.10 4.80 17.87
N ASN A 77 14.60 3.63 17.45
CA ASN A 77 15.18 2.32 17.75
C ASN A 77 15.07 1.39 16.52
N PRO A 78 15.93 1.54 15.52
CA PRO A 78 15.78 0.85 14.25
C PRO A 78 16.02 -0.67 14.30
N GLY A 79 16.62 -1.22 15.38
CA GLY A 79 16.94 -2.65 15.45
C GLY A 79 17.80 -3.10 14.25
N ASP A 80 17.42 -4.20 13.60
CA ASP A 80 18.13 -4.73 12.42
C ASP A 80 17.83 -3.97 11.13
N ALA A 81 16.73 -3.24 11.08
CA ALA A 81 16.30 -2.46 9.90
C ALA A 81 15.59 -1.16 10.31
N VAL A 82 15.75 -0.13 9.48
CA VAL A 82 14.91 1.09 9.51
C VAL A 82 13.69 0.84 8.65
N ILE A 83 12.49 0.98 9.23
CA ILE A 83 11.22 0.58 8.61
C ILE A 83 10.29 1.77 8.47
N PHE A 84 9.64 1.85 7.31
CA PHE A 84 8.62 2.83 7.01
C PHE A 84 7.36 2.13 6.50
N GLU A 85 6.21 2.60 6.95
CA GLU A 85 4.93 2.30 6.32
C GLU A 85 4.74 3.20 5.12
N VAL A 86 4.34 2.63 4.00
CA VAL A 86 4.14 3.34 2.74
C VAL A 86 2.76 3.01 2.18
N LEU A 87 2.01 4.05 1.88
CA LEU A 87 0.74 4.01 1.19
C LEU A 87 0.90 4.68 -0.17
N ILE A 88 0.47 4.01 -1.24
CA ILE A 88 0.53 4.50 -2.61
C ILE A 88 -0.85 4.42 -3.23
N ASP A 89 -1.36 5.56 -3.69
CA ASP A 89 -2.66 5.70 -4.34
C ASP A 89 -2.50 6.20 -5.77
N THR A 90 -3.22 5.58 -6.71
CA THR A 90 -3.32 6.00 -8.10
C THR A 90 -4.63 5.56 -8.73
N HIS A 91 -4.99 6.15 -9.88
CA HIS A 91 -6.10 5.70 -10.71
C HIS A 91 -5.67 5.20 -12.09
N SER A 92 -4.39 5.35 -12.46
CA SER A 92 -3.94 5.11 -13.84
C SER A 92 -2.55 4.50 -13.96
N VAL A 93 -1.79 4.35 -12.87
CA VAL A 93 -0.43 3.83 -12.88
C VAL A 93 -0.43 2.38 -12.40
N ASP A 94 0.34 1.50 -13.05
CA ASP A 94 0.58 0.15 -12.55
C ASP A 94 1.56 0.18 -11.37
N LEU A 95 1.10 -0.29 -10.20
CA LEU A 95 1.87 -0.35 -8.96
C LEU A 95 2.48 -1.75 -8.72
N SER A 96 2.77 -2.51 -9.77
CA SER A 96 3.39 -3.85 -9.67
C SER A 96 4.90 -3.83 -9.42
N MET A 97 5.54 -2.64 -9.44
CA MET A 97 6.97 -2.47 -9.24
C MET A 97 7.43 -2.92 -7.85
N ASP A 98 8.70 -3.24 -7.74
CA ASP A 98 9.39 -3.43 -6.47
C ASP A 98 9.94 -2.07 -5.98
N LEU A 99 9.25 -1.47 -5.00
CA LEU A 99 9.62 -0.15 -4.49
C LEU A 99 11.03 -0.14 -3.86
N ALA A 100 11.50 -1.28 -3.35
CA ALA A 100 12.85 -1.36 -2.79
C ALA A 100 13.94 -1.06 -3.83
N GLN A 101 13.70 -1.32 -5.11
CA GLN A 101 14.66 -1.01 -6.17
C GLN A 101 14.68 0.48 -6.53
N LEU A 102 13.66 1.23 -6.17
CA LEU A 102 13.49 2.64 -6.51
C LEU A 102 13.83 3.57 -5.35
N ALA A 103 13.98 3.05 -4.13
CA ALA A 103 14.06 3.82 -2.90
C ALA A 103 15.45 3.78 -2.25
N VAL A 104 15.97 4.95 -1.94
CA VAL A 104 17.24 5.16 -1.25
C VAL A 104 17.00 5.98 0.01
N LEU A 105 17.63 5.58 1.13
CA LEU A 105 17.65 6.34 2.37
C LEU A 105 19.02 7.01 2.54
N SER A 106 19.02 8.30 2.78
CA SER A 106 20.24 9.09 3.06
C SER A 106 20.12 9.82 4.39
N THR A 107 21.26 10.07 5.04
CA THR A 107 21.36 10.88 6.27
C THR A 107 22.09 12.19 5.96
N ASP A 108 21.88 13.21 6.81
CA ASP A 108 22.63 14.48 6.74
C ASP A 108 24.12 14.31 7.04
N THR A 109 24.56 13.17 7.62
CA THR A 109 25.96 12.79 7.76
C THR A 109 26.58 12.19 6.50
N GLY A 110 25.80 12.05 5.41
CA GLY A 110 26.26 11.56 4.12
C GLY A 110 26.23 10.04 3.95
N LYS A 111 25.72 9.27 4.93
CA LYS A 111 25.50 7.83 4.75
C LYS A 111 24.30 7.61 3.85
N THR A 112 24.41 6.65 2.92
CA THR A 112 23.35 6.32 1.96
C THR A 112 23.21 4.81 1.82
N VAL A 113 21.98 4.29 1.87
CA VAL A 113 21.65 2.87 1.69
C VAL A 113 20.43 2.69 0.78
N GLN A 114 20.47 1.62 -0.01
CA GLN A 114 19.33 1.17 -0.82
C GLN A 114 18.35 0.41 0.07
N ALA A 115 17.05 0.51 -0.19
CA ALA A 115 16.07 -0.35 0.45
C ALA A 115 16.34 -1.83 0.13
N THR A 116 16.06 -2.71 1.09
CA THR A 116 16.31 -4.16 0.98
C THR A 116 15.05 -4.97 0.80
N LEU A 117 13.90 -4.44 1.21
CA LEU A 117 12.63 -5.14 1.14
C LEU A 117 11.49 -4.16 0.91
N TRP A 118 10.62 -4.49 -0.02
CA TRP A 118 9.28 -3.97 -0.16
C TRP A 118 8.28 -5.09 0.13
N ASP A 119 7.67 -5.07 1.30
CA ASP A 119 6.68 -6.05 1.75
C ASP A 119 5.27 -5.48 1.57
N ALA A 120 4.71 -5.71 0.38
CA ALA A 120 3.38 -5.25 -0.01
C ALA A 120 2.78 -6.15 -1.09
N PRO A 121 1.45 -6.14 -1.25
CA PRO A 121 0.79 -6.71 -2.42
C PRO A 121 1.32 -6.08 -3.72
N ARG A 122 1.41 -6.85 -4.79
CA ARG A 122 1.82 -6.34 -6.10
C ARG A 122 0.61 -5.93 -6.93
N GLY A 123 0.69 -4.73 -7.48
CA GLY A 123 -0.34 -4.17 -8.37
C GLY A 123 -1.58 -3.65 -7.63
N GLY A 124 -2.50 -3.07 -8.40
CA GLY A 124 -3.69 -2.40 -7.90
C GLY A 124 -3.58 -0.88 -7.97
N HIS A 125 -4.63 -0.21 -7.48
CA HIS A 125 -4.70 1.26 -7.46
C HIS A 125 -4.45 1.84 -6.06
N HIS A 126 -4.36 0.97 -5.08
CA HIS A 126 -4.14 1.27 -3.69
C HIS A 126 -3.24 0.18 -3.12
N VAL A 127 -2.01 0.54 -2.76
CA VAL A 127 -1.00 -0.39 -2.25
C VAL A 127 -0.45 0.15 -0.94
N GLU A 128 -0.51 -0.69 0.08
CA GLU A 128 0.04 -0.41 1.41
C GLU A 128 1.04 -1.51 1.78
N GLY A 129 2.16 -1.11 2.36
CA GLY A 129 3.21 -2.05 2.74
C GLY A 129 4.31 -1.43 3.57
N LYS A 130 5.33 -2.25 3.85
CA LYS A 130 6.51 -1.85 4.62
C LYS A 130 7.74 -1.80 3.74
N LEU A 131 8.43 -0.66 3.78
CA LEU A 131 9.71 -0.45 3.12
C LEU A 131 10.83 -0.50 4.15
N SER A 132 11.79 -1.39 3.96
CA SER A 132 12.87 -1.65 4.92
C SER A 132 14.23 -1.28 4.34
N PHE A 133 15.07 -0.66 5.17
CA PHE A 133 16.44 -0.28 4.85
C PHE A 133 17.39 -0.90 5.87
N PRO A 134 18.66 -1.16 5.51
CA PRO A 134 19.66 -1.58 6.49
C PRO A 134 19.81 -0.55 7.60
N SER A 135 19.87 -0.99 8.85
CA SER A 135 20.16 -0.11 10.00
C SER A 135 21.66 0.21 10.17
N THR A 136 22.51 -0.44 9.36
CA THR A 136 23.97 -0.25 9.38
C THR A 136 24.52 0.03 7.99
N LYS A 137 25.61 0.80 7.94
CA LYS A 137 26.41 1.05 6.75
C LYS A 137 27.88 0.94 7.11
N ASP A 138 28.63 0.11 6.36
CA ASP A 138 30.08 -0.11 6.54
C ASP A 138 30.46 -0.44 8.01
N GLY A 139 29.63 -1.27 8.67
CA GLY A 139 29.84 -1.71 10.06
C GLY A 139 29.45 -0.69 11.13
N SER A 140 28.91 0.47 10.78
CA SER A 140 28.45 1.50 11.71
C SER A 140 26.93 1.65 11.65
N ALA A 141 26.30 2.06 12.75
CA ALA A 141 24.87 2.38 12.74
C ALA A 141 24.60 3.51 11.73
N LEU A 142 23.56 3.30 10.91
CA LEU A 142 23.21 4.24 9.83
C LEU A 142 22.86 5.62 10.39
N LEU A 143 22.06 5.64 11.46
CA LEU A 143 21.51 6.86 12.06
C LEU A 143 22.46 7.51 13.09
N ASP A 144 23.63 6.91 13.35
CA ASP A 144 24.58 7.44 14.34
C ASP A 144 25.07 8.85 13.96
N GLY A 145 24.82 9.81 14.85
CA GLY A 145 25.14 11.22 14.67
C GLY A 145 24.26 11.97 13.65
N ALA A 146 23.27 11.30 13.05
CA ALA A 146 22.38 11.94 12.12
C ALA A 146 21.30 12.77 12.83
N LYS A 147 20.96 13.94 12.30
CA LYS A 147 19.87 14.81 12.72
C LYS A 147 18.65 14.71 11.81
N SER A 148 18.85 14.19 10.63
CA SER A 148 17.76 13.97 9.68
C SER A 148 18.04 12.79 8.74
N VAL A 149 16.95 12.19 8.26
CA VAL A 149 16.96 11.19 7.19
C VAL A 149 16.04 11.62 6.07
N THR A 150 16.42 11.26 4.84
CA THR A 150 15.64 11.52 3.64
C THR A 150 15.48 10.23 2.84
N ILE A 151 14.25 9.86 2.52
CA ILE A 151 13.97 8.85 1.50
C ILE A 151 13.82 9.56 0.16
N THR A 152 14.56 9.08 -0.84
CA THR A 152 14.40 9.47 -2.24
C THR A 152 13.86 8.28 -3.01
N ILE A 153 12.73 8.46 -3.70
CA ILE A 153 12.12 7.45 -4.59
C ILE A 153 12.15 8.00 -6.01
N THR A 154 12.75 7.23 -6.93
CA THR A 154 12.89 7.65 -8.32
C THR A 154 12.02 6.83 -9.25
N ASN A 155 11.63 7.43 -10.38
CA ASN A 155 10.92 6.76 -11.49
C ASN A 155 9.56 6.13 -11.12
N LEU A 156 8.87 6.69 -10.12
CA LEU A 156 7.49 6.32 -9.81
C LEU A 156 6.55 7.46 -10.25
N ASP A 157 6.17 7.47 -11.51
CA ASP A 157 5.33 8.49 -12.17
C ASP A 157 5.77 9.95 -11.89
N ALA A 158 7.03 10.08 -11.49
CA ALA A 158 7.77 11.33 -11.28
C ALA A 158 9.26 11.02 -11.33
N PRO A 159 10.13 11.99 -11.74
CA PRO A 159 11.57 11.77 -11.76
C PRO A 159 12.12 11.45 -10.37
N SER A 160 11.65 12.15 -9.34
CA SER A 160 12.07 11.96 -7.94
C SER A 160 11.01 12.46 -6.97
N ARG A 161 10.88 11.77 -5.83
CA ARG A 161 10.08 12.16 -4.66
C ARG A 161 10.97 12.11 -3.44
N GLU A 162 10.91 13.13 -2.58
CA GLU A 162 11.76 13.24 -1.39
C GLU A 162 10.93 13.44 -0.14
N PHE A 163 11.25 12.65 0.90
CA PHE A 163 10.57 12.69 2.20
C PHE A 163 11.62 12.79 3.30
N THR A 164 11.59 13.85 4.09
CA THR A 164 12.61 14.12 5.12
C THR A 164 11.99 14.16 6.51
N TRP A 165 12.65 13.50 7.47
CA TRP A 165 12.32 13.53 8.89
C TRP A 165 13.50 13.99 9.72
N SER A 166 13.20 14.76 10.77
CA SER A 166 14.19 15.06 11.82
C SER A 166 14.27 13.87 12.78
N ILE A 167 15.48 13.57 13.23
CA ILE A 167 15.76 12.56 14.26
C ILE A 167 16.15 13.32 15.52
N SER A 168 15.46 13.02 16.63
CA SER A 168 15.89 13.48 17.96
C SER A 168 16.98 12.54 18.45
N GLY A 169 18.21 13.03 18.52
CA GLY A 169 19.35 12.32 19.10
C GLY A 169 19.37 12.45 20.63
#